data_2963adaa14a7334a1dafa21a812865d8
#
_entry.id   2963adaa14a7334a1dafa21a812865d8
#
_cell.length_a   1.000
_cell.length_b   1.000
_cell.length_c   1.000
_cell.angle_alpha   90.00
_cell.angle_beta   90.00
_cell.angle_gamma   90.00
#
_symmetry.space_group_name_H-M   'P 1'
#
loop_
_entity.id
_entity.type
_entity.pdbx_description
1 polymer ?
#
loop_
_entity_poly.entity_id
_entity_poly.type
_entity_poly.pdbx_seq_one_letter_code
_entity_poly.pdbx_strand_id
1 'polypeptide(L)'
;YNNRAKYLHEAARQVVEERGGEWPRDPDGLSELMGVGPYTANAVASFAFNNGNAVVDTNVKRVLYRAFDVPDDAAAFEELAQQLMPAGHSEVWNNAIMELGGVACQKTPDCDGAQCPWREWCCAYQSGDFTAPDVPTQPEFEGSRRQMRGRVISVLNEYDELALDDLGPRVRVDYAPDGQ
;
A
#
# COMPACT_ATOMS: atom_id res chain seq x y z
N TYR A 1 -14.22 1.02 1.41
CA TYR A 1 -13.92 1.16 2.84
C TYR A 1 -14.66 0.12 3.68
N ASN A 2 -15.95 -0.06 3.50
CA ASN A 2 -16.74 -1.01 4.28
C ASN A 2 -16.28 -2.47 4.11
N ASN A 3 -15.81 -2.85 2.91
CA ASN A 3 -15.30 -4.19 2.68
C ASN A 3 -14.03 -4.50 3.50
N ARG A 4 -13.16 -3.52 3.73
CA ARG A 4 -11.95 -3.73 4.56
C ARG A 4 -12.31 -4.02 6.00
N ALA A 5 -13.28 -3.28 6.57
CA ALA A 5 -13.75 -3.55 7.93
C ALA A 5 -14.43 -4.92 8.03
N LYS A 6 -15.25 -5.29 7.04
CA LYS A 6 -15.87 -6.60 6.96
C LYS A 6 -14.83 -7.73 6.86
N TYR A 7 -13.83 -7.58 5.99
CA TYR A 7 -12.77 -8.57 5.84
C TYR A 7 -11.92 -8.69 7.09
N LEU A 8 -11.58 -7.57 7.73
CA LEU A 8 -10.84 -7.59 9.00
C LEU A 8 -11.63 -8.31 10.11
N HIS A 9 -12.94 -8.04 10.21
CA HIS A 9 -13.80 -8.71 11.15
C HIS A 9 -13.89 -10.22 10.89
N GLU A 10 -14.03 -10.62 9.62
CA GLU A 10 -14.10 -12.02 9.25
C GLU A 10 -12.76 -12.74 9.46
N ALA A 11 -11.64 -12.12 9.11
CA ALA A 11 -10.32 -12.65 9.43
C ALA A 11 -10.10 -12.84 10.93
N ALA A 12 -10.55 -11.87 11.75
CA ALA A 12 -10.47 -12.00 13.20
C ALA A 12 -11.32 -13.18 13.71
N ARG A 13 -12.54 -13.38 13.15
CA ARG A 13 -13.36 -14.56 13.46
C ARG A 13 -12.65 -15.86 13.11
N GLN A 14 -12.10 -15.95 11.90
CA GLN A 14 -11.35 -17.15 11.47
C GLN A 14 -10.21 -17.47 12.44
N VAL A 15 -9.46 -16.46 12.88
CA VAL A 15 -8.38 -16.66 13.85
C VAL A 15 -8.92 -17.19 15.18
N VAL A 16 -10.02 -16.64 15.69
CA VAL A 16 -10.58 -17.06 16.99
C VAL A 16 -11.28 -18.43 16.90
N GLU A 17 -12.14 -18.61 15.90
CA GLU A 17 -13.03 -19.78 15.83
C GLU A 17 -12.33 -21.01 15.21
N GLU A 18 -11.46 -20.81 14.22
CA GLU A 18 -10.84 -21.91 13.48
C GLU A 18 -9.40 -22.20 13.90
N ARG A 19 -8.72 -21.21 14.51
CA ARG A 19 -7.29 -21.31 14.90
C ARG A 19 -7.04 -21.12 16.40
N GLY A 20 -8.09 -21.12 17.22
CA GLY A 20 -7.97 -21.01 18.67
C GLY A 20 -7.35 -19.71 19.17
N GLY A 21 -7.38 -18.63 18.37
CA GLY A 21 -6.80 -17.34 18.69
C GLY A 21 -5.32 -17.19 18.26
N GLU A 22 -4.73 -18.21 17.64
CA GLU A 22 -3.35 -18.16 17.17
C GLU A 22 -3.27 -17.64 15.73
N TRP A 23 -2.44 -16.61 15.52
CA TRP A 23 -2.19 -16.05 14.20
C TRP A 23 -1.20 -16.90 13.41
N PRO A 24 -1.47 -17.18 12.12
CA PRO A 24 -0.45 -17.70 11.22
C PRO A 24 0.73 -16.73 11.15
N ARG A 25 1.94 -17.26 11.05
CA ARG A 25 3.16 -16.43 11.01
C ARG A 25 3.87 -16.46 9.66
N ASP A 26 3.41 -17.30 8.77
CA ASP A 26 3.93 -17.46 7.41
C ASP A 26 2.92 -16.91 6.39
N PRO A 27 3.39 -16.49 5.18
CA PRO A 27 2.53 -15.92 4.17
C PRO A 27 1.43 -16.85 3.69
N ASP A 28 1.68 -18.15 3.64
CA ASP A 28 0.69 -19.13 3.15
C ASP A 28 -0.51 -19.17 4.10
N GLY A 29 -0.25 -19.38 5.38
CA GLY A 29 -1.29 -19.37 6.40
C GLY A 29 -2.00 -18.04 6.55
N LEU A 30 -1.30 -16.92 6.39
CA LEU A 30 -1.90 -15.58 6.40
C LEU A 30 -2.80 -15.35 5.18
N SER A 31 -2.45 -15.89 4.02
CA SER A 31 -3.23 -15.75 2.78
C SER A 31 -4.58 -16.49 2.83
N GLU A 32 -4.75 -17.45 3.73
CA GLU A 32 -6.02 -18.15 3.95
C GLU A 32 -7.07 -17.28 4.68
N LEU A 33 -6.62 -16.19 5.31
CA LEU A 33 -7.52 -15.28 6.02
C LEU A 33 -8.30 -14.38 5.04
N MET A 34 -9.56 -14.14 5.36
CA MET A 34 -10.45 -13.33 4.53
C MET A 34 -9.88 -11.93 4.26
N GLY A 35 -9.73 -11.59 2.99
CA GLY A 35 -9.25 -10.27 2.54
C GLY A 35 -7.74 -10.06 2.65
N VAL A 36 -6.99 -11.10 2.97
CA VAL A 36 -5.53 -11.10 2.97
C VAL A 36 -5.02 -11.65 1.64
N GLY A 37 -4.55 -10.76 0.79
CA GLY A 37 -3.90 -11.13 -0.48
C GLY A 37 -2.39 -11.35 -0.29
N PRO A 38 -1.68 -11.84 -1.35
CA PRO A 38 -0.25 -12.17 -1.28
C PRO A 38 0.61 -11.02 -0.73
N TYR A 39 0.40 -9.80 -1.22
CA TYR A 39 1.12 -8.63 -0.70
C TYR A 39 0.88 -8.42 0.80
N THR A 40 -0.38 -8.47 1.25
CA THR A 40 -0.73 -8.27 2.66
C THR A 40 -0.16 -9.39 3.54
N ALA A 41 -0.20 -10.63 3.07
CA ALA A 41 0.37 -11.78 3.76
C ALA A 41 1.89 -11.62 3.97
N ASN A 42 2.63 -11.29 2.92
CA ASN A 42 4.08 -11.02 3.02
C ASN A 42 4.38 -9.83 3.94
N ALA A 43 3.60 -8.75 3.84
CA ALA A 43 3.77 -7.59 4.70
C ALA A 43 3.55 -7.93 6.18
N VAL A 44 2.45 -8.61 6.51
CA VAL A 44 2.18 -9.03 7.90
C VAL A 44 3.25 -10.00 8.40
N ALA A 45 3.63 -11.00 7.61
CA ALA A 45 4.68 -11.96 7.98
C ALA A 45 6.02 -11.25 8.26
N SER A 46 6.37 -10.27 7.46
CA SER A 46 7.60 -9.50 7.64
C SER A 46 7.52 -8.54 8.83
N PHE A 47 6.52 -7.68 8.88
CA PHE A 47 6.46 -6.60 9.89
C PHE A 47 6.06 -7.08 11.28
N ALA A 48 5.17 -8.07 11.39
CA ALA A 48 4.72 -8.56 12.68
C ALA A 48 5.56 -9.73 13.21
N PHE A 49 6.18 -10.51 12.33
CA PHE A 49 6.83 -11.76 12.70
C PHE A 49 8.30 -11.84 12.26
N ASN A 50 8.82 -10.84 11.56
CA ASN A 50 10.20 -10.81 11.01
C ASN A 50 10.54 -12.11 10.25
N ASN A 51 9.62 -12.57 9.44
CA ASN A 51 9.62 -13.91 8.80
C ASN A 51 10.66 -14.06 7.67
N GLY A 52 11.39 -13.02 7.31
CA GLY A 52 12.42 -13.09 6.28
C GLY A 52 11.93 -12.85 4.85
N ASN A 53 10.70 -12.37 4.66
CA ASN A 53 10.17 -12.07 3.34
C ASN A 53 10.36 -10.61 2.94
N ALA A 54 10.80 -10.39 1.71
CA ALA A 54 10.79 -9.07 1.10
C ALA A 54 9.35 -8.64 0.75
N VAL A 55 9.05 -7.36 0.94
CA VAL A 55 7.76 -6.76 0.60
C VAL A 55 7.97 -5.74 -0.50
N VAL A 56 7.38 -5.98 -1.66
CA VAL A 56 7.56 -5.14 -2.84
C VAL A 56 6.28 -4.37 -3.13
N ASP A 57 6.24 -3.11 -2.69
CA ASP A 57 5.21 -2.14 -3.04
C ASP A 57 5.65 -1.24 -4.23
N THR A 58 4.84 -0.27 -4.59
CA THR A 58 5.16 0.67 -5.66
C THR A 58 6.37 1.57 -5.36
N ASN A 59 6.66 1.84 -4.09
CA ASN A 59 7.84 2.60 -3.69
C ASN A 59 9.10 1.75 -3.83
N VAL A 60 9.03 0.52 -3.33
CA VAL A 60 10.12 -0.45 -3.43
C VAL A 60 10.46 -0.75 -4.89
N LYS A 61 9.45 -1.02 -5.74
CA LYS A 61 9.65 -1.19 -7.19
C LYS A 61 10.42 -0.02 -7.80
N ARG A 62 10.01 1.21 -7.51
CA ARG A 62 10.64 2.41 -8.04
C ARG A 62 12.09 2.56 -7.57
N VAL A 63 12.36 2.26 -6.29
CA VAL A 63 13.72 2.30 -5.74
C VAL A 63 14.61 1.28 -6.42
N LEU A 64 14.16 0.02 -6.51
CA LEU A 64 14.92 -1.06 -7.14
C LEU A 64 15.17 -0.81 -8.63
N TYR A 65 14.14 -0.39 -9.36
CA TYR A 65 14.22 -0.06 -10.77
C TYR A 65 15.32 0.99 -11.04
N ARG A 66 15.28 2.09 -10.29
CA ARG A 66 16.23 3.20 -10.44
C ARG A 66 17.63 2.88 -9.93
N ALA A 67 17.74 2.14 -8.85
CA ALA A 67 19.04 1.86 -8.24
C ALA A 67 19.83 0.80 -9.01
N PHE A 68 19.15 -0.21 -9.54
CA PHE A 68 19.80 -1.40 -10.11
C PHE A 68 19.52 -1.64 -11.59
N ASP A 69 18.75 -0.78 -12.24
CA ASP A 69 18.38 -0.91 -13.67
C ASP A 69 17.80 -2.30 -14.01
N VAL A 70 16.94 -2.82 -13.13
CA VAL A 70 16.28 -4.11 -13.34
C VAL A 70 15.11 -3.98 -14.31
N PRO A 71 14.78 -5.04 -15.06
CA PRO A 71 13.58 -5.06 -15.90
C PRO A 71 12.30 -4.73 -15.11
N ASP A 72 11.35 -4.05 -15.77
CA ASP A 72 10.02 -3.80 -15.18
C ASP A 72 9.18 -5.07 -15.19
N ASP A 73 9.57 -6.00 -14.33
CA ASP A 73 8.96 -7.30 -14.14
C ASP A 73 8.79 -7.61 -12.65
N ALA A 74 7.60 -8.11 -12.28
CA ALA A 74 7.25 -8.35 -10.88
C ALA A 74 8.18 -9.39 -10.24
N ALA A 75 8.52 -10.46 -10.95
CA ALA A 75 9.39 -11.53 -10.43
C ALA A 75 10.82 -11.03 -10.23
N ALA A 76 11.33 -10.21 -11.16
CA ALA A 76 12.65 -9.60 -11.04
C ALA A 76 12.75 -8.67 -9.81
N PHE A 77 11.72 -7.89 -9.52
CA PHE A 77 11.69 -7.05 -8.33
C PHE A 77 11.64 -7.88 -7.03
N GLU A 78 10.82 -8.92 -6.99
CA GLU A 78 10.70 -9.79 -5.82
C GLU A 78 12.01 -10.54 -5.55
N GLU A 79 12.62 -11.10 -6.58
CA GLU A 79 13.91 -11.81 -6.48
C GLU A 79 15.01 -10.88 -5.97
N LEU A 80 15.17 -9.70 -6.59
CA LEU A 80 16.19 -8.74 -6.17
C LEU A 80 15.94 -8.24 -4.74
N ALA A 81 14.69 -7.90 -4.39
CA ALA A 81 14.35 -7.46 -3.04
C ALA A 81 14.73 -8.53 -2.00
N GLN A 82 14.47 -9.81 -2.32
CA GLN A 82 14.81 -10.93 -1.45
C GLN A 82 16.33 -11.13 -1.33
N GLN A 83 17.07 -10.96 -2.42
CA GLN A 83 18.55 -11.09 -2.41
C GLN A 83 19.23 -9.97 -1.62
N LEU A 84 18.69 -8.74 -1.67
CA LEU A 84 19.25 -7.58 -0.97
C LEU A 84 18.91 -7.58 0.52
N MET A 85 17.90 -8.30 0.94
CA MET A 85 17.41 -8.29 2.31
C MET A 85 18.36 -9.02 3.26
N PRO A 86 18.87 -8.39 4.32
CA PRO A 86 19.73 -9.04 5.30
C PRO A 86 18.95 -10.12 6.09
N ALA A 87 19.56 -11.28 6.27
CA ALA A 87 18.95 -12.35 7.04
C ALA A 87 18.60 -11.92 8.47
N GLY A 88 17.37 -12.19 8.91
CA GLY A 88 16.88 -11.86 10.25
C GLY A 88 16.48 -10.38 10.44
N HIS A 89 16.49 -9.56 9.38
CA HIS A 89 16.20 -8.13 9.45
C HIS A 89 15.10 -7.68 8.46
N SER A 90 14.15 -8.56 8.14
CA SER A 90 13.11 -8.26 7.14
C SER A 90 12.23 -7.06 7.52
N GLU A 91 11.87 -6.93 8.79
CA GLU A 91 11.09 -5.79 9.27
C GLU A 91 11.83 -4.46 9.03
N VAL A 92 13.07 -4.37 9.50
CA VAL A 92 13.88 -3.14 9.39
C VAL A 92 14.18 -2.81 7.93
N TRP A 93 14.56 -3.82 7.15
CA TRP A 93 14.85 -3.66 5.73
C TRP A 93 13.65 -3.15 4.94
N ASN A 94 12.49 -3.80 5.08
CA ASN A 94 11.30 -3.41 4.35
C ASN A 94 10.82 -2.01 4.72
N ASN A 95 10.88 -1.63 6.01
CA ASN A 95 10.60 -0.27 6.43
C ASN A 95 11.58 0.73 5.81
N ALA A 96 12.87 0.46 5.87
CA ALA A 96 13.90 1.38 5.37
C ALA A 96 13.79 1.63 3.86
N ILE A 97 13.57 0.57 3.05
CA ILE A 97 13.45 0.72 1.59
C ILE A 97 12.14 1.41 1.18
N MET A 98 11.03 1.17 1.91
CA MET A 98 9.77 1.88 1.69
C MET A 98 9.91 3.36 2.03
N GLU A 99 10.58 3.68 3.14
CA GLU A 99 10.85 5.06 3.54
C GLU A 99 11.77 5.78 2.54
N LEU A 100 12.82 5.11 2.07
CA LEU A 100 13.68 5.63 1.01
C LEU A 100 12.88 6.02 -0.24
N GLY A 101 11.92 5.18 -0.63
CA GLY A 101 10.98 5.46 -1.72
C GLY A 101 10.03 6.62 -1.44
N GLY A 102 9.66 6.82 -0.19
CA GLY A 102 8.75 7.89 0.24
C GLY A 102 9.43 9.25 0.45
N VAL A 103 10.70 9.25 0.84
CA VAL A 103 11.43 10.47 1.21
C VAL A 103 12.37 10.95 0.10
N ALA A 104 13.26 10.10 -0.37
CA ALA A 104 14.29 10.47 -1.35
C ALA A 104 13.91 10.06 -2.78
N CYS A 105 13.56 8.79 -2.99
CA CYS A 105 13.27 8.25 -4.31
C CYS A 105 11.78 8.41 -4.68
N GLN A 106 11.24 9.61 -4.56
CA GLN A 106 9.86 9.95 -4.91
C GLN A 106 9.62 9.93 -6.43
N LYS A 107 8.39 10.25 -6.87
CA LYS A 107 8.08 10.41 -8.29
C LYS A 107 9.03 11.43 -8.93
N THR A 108 9.23 12.57 -8.29
CA THR A 108 10.34 13.51 -8.56
C THR A 108 11.38 13.27 -7.48
N PRO A 109 12.53 12.66 -7.78
CA PRO A 109 13.50 12.29 -6.76
C PRO A 109 14.21 13.52 -6.20
N ASP A 110 14.53 13.45 -4.91
CA ASP A 110 15.35 14.42 -4.18
C ASP A 110 16.56 13.71 -3.56
N CYS A 111 17.44 13.22 -4.42
CA CYS A 111 18.59 12.42 -4.00
C CYS A 111 19.61 13.21 -3.18
N ASP A 112 19.78 14.49 -3.48
CA ASP A 112 20.77 15.37 -2.83
C ASP A 112 20.19 16.00 -1.56
N GLY A 113 18.98 16.56 -1.62
CA GLY A 113 18.34 17.20 -0.46
C GLY A 113 17.99 16.18 0.63
N ALA A 114 17.51 15.00 0.27
CA ALA A 114 17.22 13.92 1.20
C ALA A 114 18.47 13.08 1.58
N GLN A 115 19.65 13.41 1.05
CA GLN A 115 20.89 12.67 1.29
C GLN A 115 20.75 11.15 1.07
N CYS A 116 20.23 10.75 -0.08
CA CYS A 116 19.98 9.36 -0.41
C CYS A 116 21.25 8.50 -0.17
N PRO A 117 21.20 7.46 0.67
CA PRO A 117 22.37 6.65 1.00
C PRO A 117 22.88 5.81 -0.19
N TRP A 118 22.03 5.59 -1.21
CA TRP A 118 22.38 4.82 -2.41
C TRP A 118 22.82 5.68 -3.58
N ARG A 119 22.87 7.00 -3.41
CA ARG A 119 23.17 7.95 -4.48
C ARG A 119 24.40 7.58 -5.30
N GLU A 120 25.50 7.22 -4.63
CA GLU A 120 26.77 6.94 -5.29
C GLU A 120 26.78 5.67 -6.16
N TRP A 121 25.89 4.73 -5.87
CA TRP A 121 25.78 3.46 -6.61
C TRP A 121 24.51 3.34 -7.46
N CYS A 122 23.65 4.34 -7.40
CA CYS A 122 22.37 4.33 -8.09
C CYS A 122 22.54 4.56 -9.60
N CYS A 123 22.10 3.60 -10.41
CA CYS A 123 22.18 3.69 -11.88
C CYS A 123 21.46 4.94 -12.42
N ALA A 124 20.27 5.22 -11.92
CA ALA A 124 19.49 6.39 -12.31
C ALA A 124 20.19 7.72 -11.96
N TYR A 125 20.84 7.79 -10.79
CA TYR A 125 21.58 8.99 -10.40
C TYR A 125 22.81 9.21 -11.26
N GLN A 126 23.54 8.14 -11.59
CA GLN A 126 24.74 8.22 -12.44
C GLN A 126 24.42 8.55 -13.89
N SER A 127 23.31 8.03 -14.43
CA SER A 127 22.88 8.29 -15.81
C SER A 127 22.07 9.58 -15.96
N GLY A 128 21.48 10.09 -14.89
CA GLY A 128 20.51 11.19 -14.93
C GLY A 128 19.12 10.78 -15.43
N ASP A 129 18.88 9.48 -15.65
CA ASP A 129 17.59 8.94 -16.07
C ASP A 129 16.79 8.44 -14.84
N PHE A 130 15.77 9.19 -14.46
CA PHE A 130 14.90 8.88 -13.34
C PHE A 130 13.54 8.32 -13.77
N THR A 131 13.47 7.62 -14.89
CA THR A 131 12.26 6.87 -15.26
C THR A 131 11.81 5.97 -14.10
N ALA A 132 10.55 5.64 -14.09
CA ALA A 132 9.96 4.77 -13.06
C ALA A 132 9.23 3.62 -13.75
N PRO A 133 9.12 2.47 -13.10
CA PRO A 133 8.35 1.35 -13.61
C PRO A 133 6.88 1.73 -13.77
N ASP A 134 6.17 1.05 -14.65
CA ASP A 134 4.73 1.24 -14.82
C ASP A 134 4.01 0.72 -13.56
N VAL A 135 3.30 1.60 -12.91
CA VAL A 135 2.49 1.27 -11.72
C VAL A 135 1.09 1.81 -11.88
N PRO A 136 0.06 1.06 -11.45
CA PRO A 136 -1.31 1.51 -11.51
C PRO A 136 -1.48 2.86 -10.81
N THR A 137 -1.87 3.87 -11.54
CA THR A 137 -2.19 5.19 -10.97
C THR A 137 -3.60 5.18 -10.41
N GLN A 138 -3.77 5.68 -9.19
CA GLN A 138 -5.12 5.91 -8.68
C GLN A 138 -5.74 7.13 -9.38
N PRO A 139 -7.03 7.06 -9.78
CA PRO A 139 -7.75 8.22 -10.26
C PRO A 139 -7.70 9.38 -9.25
N GLU A 140 -7.82 10.61 -9.74
CA GLU A 140 -7.87 11.80 -8.90
C GLU A 140 -8.90 11.63 -7.77
N PHE A 141 -8.58 12.16 -6.61
CA PHE A 141 -9.47 12.07 -5.45
C PHE A 141 -10.66 13.02 -5.60
N GLU A 142 -10.40 14.21 -6.12
CA GLU A 142 -11.41 15.25 -6.34
C GLU A 142 -12.45 14.78 -7.37
N GLY A 143 -13.74 14.93 -7.07
CA GLY A 143 -14.83 14.44 -7.92
C GLY A 143 -15.02 12.90 -7.94
N SER A 144 -14.17 12.13 -7.27
CA SER A 144 -14.26 10.68 -7.29
C SER A 144 -15.38 10.12 -6.40
N ARG A 145 -15.86 8.89 -6.74
CA ARG A 145 -16.78 8.15 -5.86
C ARG A 145 -16.20 7.93 -4.46
N ARG A 146 -14.88 7.91 -4.33
CA ARG A 146 -14.17 7.76 -3.06
C ARG A 146 -14.34 9.01 -2.19
N GLN A 147 -14.23 10.19 -2.76
CA GLN A 147 -14.51 11.46 -2.08
C GLN A 147 -15.97 11.55 -1.67
N MET A 148 -16.89 11.25 -2.59
CA MET A 148 -18.33 11.30 -2.30
C MET A 148 -18.70 10.36 -1.15
N ARG A 149 -18.20 9.12 -1.14
CA ARG A 149 -18.45 8.20 -0.02
C ARG A 149 -17.90 8.71 1.30
N GLY A 150 -16.73 9.35 1.29
CA GLY A 150 -16.17 10.01 2.47
C GLY A 150 -17.07 11.12 3.01
N ARG A 151 -17.60 11.99 2.11
CA ARG A 151 -18.54 13.05 2.48
C ARG A 151 -19.84 12.49 3.05
N VAL A 152 -20.40 11.44 2.44
CA VAL A 152 -21.59 10.77 2.98
C VAL A 152 -21.38 10.31 4.41
N ILE A 153 -20.27 9.60 4.67
CA ILE A 153 -19.95 9.11 6.00
C ILE A 153 -19.74 10.27 6.98
N SER A 154 -19.06 11.34 6.57
CA SER A 154 -18.86 12.51 7.42
C SER A 154 -20.18 13.14 7.83
N VAL A 155 -21.11 13.35 6.89
CA VAL A 155 -22.42 13.92 7.18
C VAL A 155 -23.24 12.99 8.09
N LEU A 156 -23.28 11.69 7.81
CA LEU A 156 -24.03 10.72 8.61
C LEU A 156 -23.47 10.52 10.03
N ASN A 157 -22.21 10.89 10.27
CA ASN A 157 -21.66 10.89 11.64
C ASN A 157 -22.16 12.09 12.49
N GLU A 158 -22.74 13.10 11.87
CA GLU A 158 -23.27 14.28 12.54
C GLU A 158 -24.77 14.15 12.84
N TYR A 159 -25.46 13.18 12.25
CA TYR A 159 -26.92 12.99 12.35
C TYR A 159 -27.24 11.51 12.61
N ASP A 160 -28.09 11.24 13.56
CA ASP A 160 -28.58 9.87 13.83
C ASP A 160 -29.45 9.34 12.68
N GLU A 161 -30.25 10.22 12.09
CA GLU A 161 -31.07 9.95 10.91
C GLU A 161 -31.07 11.16 9.97
N LEU A 162 -31.01 10.92 8.68
CA LEU A 162 -31.09 11.97 7.66
C LEU A 162 -31.82 11.44 6.40
N ALA A 163 -32.82 12.19 5.94
CA ALA A 163 -33.51 11.83 4.71
C ALA A 163 -32.57 11.94 3.50
N LEU A 164 -32.80 11.12 2.48
CA LEU A 164 -31.95 11.10 1.30
C LEU A 164 -31.93 12.46 0.57
N ASP A 165 -33.07 13.15 0.54
CA ASP A 165 -33.21 14.46 -0.08
C ASP A 165 -32.41 15.54 0.66
N ASP A 166 -32.21 15.39 1.98
CA ASP A 166 -31.39 16.27 2.79
C ASP A 166 -29.90 15.92 2.73
N LEU A 167 -29.58 14.65 2.49
CA LEU A 167 -28.20 14.18 2.36
C LEU A 167 -27.57 14.64 1.05
N GLY A 168 -28.29 14.54 -0.06
CA GLY A 168 -27.80 14.83 -1.40
C GLY A 168 -27.13 16.21 -1.51
N PRO A 169 -27.80 17.32 -1.17
CA PRO A 169 -27.23 18.67 -1.22
C PRO A 169 -26.00 18.86 -0.33
N ARG A 170 -25.87 18.09 0.75
CA ARG A 170 -24.73 18.18 1.69
C ARG A 170 -23.48 17.48 1.19
N VAL A 171 -23.63 16.49 0.31
CA VAL A 171 -22.50 15.71 -0.24
C VAL A 171 -22.12 16.11 -1.64
N ARG A 172 -23.05 16.68 -2.41
CA ARG A 172 -22.82 17.15 -3.79
C ARG A 172 -23.38 18.56 -3.96
N VAL A 173 -22.54 19.45 -4.50
CA VAL A 173 -22.95 20.84 -4.80
C VAL A 173 -23.98 20.88 -5.96
N ASP A 174 -23.91 19.90 -6.87
CA ASP A 174 -24.72 19.76 -8.07
C ASP A 174 -25.80 18.66 -7.94
N TYR A 175 -26.22 18.35 -6.73
CA TYR A 175 -27.23 17.33 -6.48
C TYR A 175 -28.59 17.75 -7.06
N ALA A 176 -29.12 16.90 -7.96
CA ALA A 176 -30.48 17.02 -8.47
C ALA A 176 -31.30 15.81 -7.99
N PRO A 177 -32.39 16.00 -7.24
CA PRO A 177 -33.19 14.89 -6.71
C PRO A 177 -33.82 14.02 -7.81
N ASP A 178 -34.03 14.57 -8.98
CA ASP A 178 -34.73 13.92 -10.09
C ASP A 178 -33.79 13.16 -11.06
N GLY A 179 -32.52 12.97 -10.73
CA GLY A 179 -31.63 12.03 -11.42
C GLY A 179 -31.25 12.43 -12.85
N GLN A 180 -31.12 13.72 -13.16
CA GLN A 180 -30.56 14.20 -14.44
C GLN A 180 -29.03 14.30 -14.39
#